data_d823848e26a72e1016a2a4b438652b1c
#
_entry.id   d823848e26a72e1016a2a4b438652b1c
#
_cell.length_a   1.000
_cell.length_b   1.000
_cell.length_c   1.000
_cell.angle_alpha   90.00
_cell.angle_beta   90.00
_cell.angle_gamma   90.00
#
_symmetry.space_group_name_H-M   'P 1'
#
loop_
_entity.id
_entity.type
_entity.pdbx_description
1 polymer ?
#
loop_
_entity_poly.entity_id
_entity_poly.type
_entity_poly.pdbx_seq_one_letter_code
_entity_poly.pdbx_strand_id
1 'polypeptide(L)'
;RDPNAMNYNPAVYAGDVIALMTQAGVARAIFVGTSMGGLITMTLAAMRADLIGGAVLNDVGPEVGQAGLARIAGYVGGPFRAADWNEAEAYCRRTNGEALPHLTDAQWEAMAQRTFRREPDGRLAPDYDPAISQVFRTAPAGAPPAPAPDLWPLFAAMTAGRPTLLVRGAASDILEAATAERMAAAAPHLQRLDVPGVGHAPLLEEPQAEAAIAAFLAAAP
;
A
#
# COMPACT_ATOMS: atom_id res chain seq x y z
N ARG A 1 10.59 -8.58 12.62
CA ARG A 1 9.53 -9.62 12.56
C ARG A 1 8.94 -9.78 13.95
N ASP A 2 7.62 -9.77 14.03
CA ASP A 2 6.89 -9.86 15.31
C ASP A 2 6.52 -11.34 15.58
N PRO A 3 6.77 -11.88 16.78
CA PRO A 3 6.35 -13.24 17.13
C PRO A 3 4.82 -13.40 17.19
N ASN A 4 4.08 -12.30 17.38
CA ASN A 4 2.63 -12.29 17.34
C ASN A 4 2.13 -11.78 15.97
N ALA A 5 1.70 -12.71 15.13
CA ALA A 5 1.19 -12.38 13.79
C ALA A 5 -0.03 -11.44 13.79
N MET A 6 -0.79 -11.36 14.89
CA MET A 6 -1.91 -10.43 15.03
C MET A 6 -1.46 -8.96 15.09
N ASN A 7 -0.17 -8.71 15.32
CA ASN A 7 0.40 -7.35 15.28
C ASN A 7 0.61 -6.83 13.85
N TYR A 8 0.49 -7.68 12.83
CA TYR A 8 0.52 -7.24 11.42
C TYR A 8 -0.82 -6.61 11.00
N ASN A 9 -1.14 -5.45 11.55
CA ASN A 9 -2.37 -4.73 11.26
C ASN A 9 -2.15 -3.19 11.27
N PRO A 10 -2.99 -2.40 10.58
CA PRO A 10 -2.80 -0.95 10.45
C PRO A 10 -2.75 -0.19 11.79
N ALA A 11 -3.45 -0.66 12.84
CA ALA A 11 -3.48 0.04 14.13
C ALA A 11 -2.15 -0.08 14.88
N VAL A 12 -1.55 -1.28 14.88
CA VAL A 12 -0.22 -1.50 15.46
C VAL A 12 0.83 -0.70 14.68
N TYR A 13 0.82 -0.77 13.35
CA TYR A 13 1.74 -0.01 12.51
C TYR A 13 1.60 1.51 12.69
N ALA A 14 0.38 2.03 12.86
CA ALA A 14 0.20 3.45 13.18
C ALA A 14 0.84 3.81 14.54
N GLY A 15 0.75 2.93 15.53
CA GLY A 15 1.45 3.07 16.80
C GLY A 15 2.97 3.11 16.64
N ASP A 16 3.54 2.23 15.81
CA ASP A 16 4.97 2.20 15.49
C ASP A 16 5.41 3.50 14.80
N VAL A 17 4.60 4.03 13.87
CA VAL A 17 4.86 5.33 13.21
C VAL A 17 4.87 6.46 14.23
N ILE A 18 3.92 6.50 15.16
CA ILE A 18 3.89 7.51 16.23
C ILE A 18 5.16 7.43 17.08
N ALA A 19 5.58 6.23 17.48
CA ALA A 19 6.79 6.01 18.25
C ALA A 19 8.04 6.46 17.49
N LEU A 20 8.14 6.11 16.21
CA LEU A 20 9.25 6.52 15.33
C LEU A 20 9.33 8.05 15.20
N MET A 21 8.21 8.73 14.91
CA MET A 21 8.17 10.19 14.80
C MET A 21 8.59 10.85 16.11
N THR A 22 8.12 10.33 17.24
CA THR A 22 8.50 10.82 18.58
C THR A 22 10.00 10.68 18.82
N GLN A 23 10.55 9.50 18.51
CA GLN A 23 11.99 9.23 18.67
C GLN A 23 12.85 10.10 17.75
N ALA A 24 12.37 10.36 16.53
CA ALA A 24 13.05 11.19 15.54
C ALA A 24 12.86 12.71 15.78
N GLY A 25 12.03 13.12 16.74
CA GLY A 25 11.71 14.52 16.99
C GLY A 25 10.91 15.18 15.86
N VAL A 26 10.19 14.38 15.04
CA VAL A 26 9.38 14.87 13.94
C VAL A 26 7.97 15.17 14.44
N ALA A 27 7.62 16.45 14.50
CA ALA A 27 6.31 16.88 15.00
C ALA A 27 5.18 16.72 13.97
N ARG A 28 5.50 16.79 12.67
CA ARG A 28 4.51 16.71 11.57
C ARG A 28 5.20 16.29 10.28
N ALA A 29 4.52 15.49 9.46
CA ALA A 29 5.05 15.01 8.18
C ALA A 29 3.97 14.92 7.10
N ILE A 30 4.41 14.86 5.83
CA ILE A 30 3.59 14.42 4.72
C ILE A 30 3.79 12.91 4.59
N PHE A 31 2.71 12.17 4.51
CA PHE A 31 2.71 10.72 4.41
C PHE A 31 2.48 10.29 2.95
N VAL A 32 3.36 9.44 2.43
CA VAL A 32 3.15 8.76 1.13
C VAL A 32 2.89 7.29 1.43
N GLY A 33 1.66 6.87 1.27
CA GLY A 33 1.21 5.52 1.65
C GLY A 33 0.70 4.71 0.47
N THR A 34 1.44 3.67 0.07
CA THR A 34 0.99 2.70 -0.92
C THR A 34 0.23 1.58 -0.25
N SER A 35 -0.97 1.24 -0.76
CA SER A 35 -1.75 0.09 -0.30
C SER A 35 -1.91 0.09 1.23
N MET A 36 -1.34 -0.89 1.94
CA MET A 36 -1.30 -0.94 3.40
C MET A 36 -0.79 0.37 4.04
N GLY A 37 0.18 1.04 3.43
CA GLY A 37 0.70 2.33 3.90
C GLY A 37 -0.37 3.43 3.94
N GLY A 38 -1.31 3.42 3.00
CA GLY A 38 -2.45 4.34 3.01
C GLY A 38 -3.47 4.00 4.11
N LEU A 39 -3.72 2.70 4.37
CA LEU A 39 -4.55 2.25 5.49
C LEU A 39 -3.95 2.68 6.84
N ILE A 40 -2.63 2.56 6.98
CA ILE A 40 -1.89 3.04 8.15
C ILE A 40 -2.07 4.56 8.31
N THR A 41 -1.94 5.33 7.22
CA THR A 41 -2.11 6.79 7.24
C THR A 41 -3.52 7.21 7.66
N MET A 42 -4.56 6.55 7.14
CA MET A 42 -5.94 6.80 7.55
C MET A 42 -6.17 6.45 9.03
N THR A 43 -5.59 5.34 9.50
CA THR A 43 -5.65 4.92 10.91
C THR A 43 -4.90 5.91 11.81
N LEU A 44 -3.72 6.36 11.39
CA LEU A 44 -2.94 7.37 12.09
C LEU A 44 -3.72 8.69 12.25
N ALA A 45 -4.49 9.09 11.21
CA ALA A 45 -5.32 10.29 11.28
C ALA A 45 -6.39 10.22 12.36
N ALA A 46 -6.96 9.05 12.62
CA ALA A 46 -7.91 8.86 13.72
C ALA A 46 -7.25 8.87 15.10
N MET A 47 -5.98 8.45 15.19
CA MET A 47 -5.24 8.39 16.45
C MET A 47 -4.54 9.72 16.78
N ARG A 48 -3.85 10.32 15.80
CA ARG A 48 -2.97 11.48 15.93
C ARG A 48 -2.97 12.32 14.66
N ALA A 49 -4.13 12.93 14.37
CA ALA A 49 -4.31 13.79 13.21
C ALA A 49 -3.33 14.99 13.14
N ASP A 50 -2.83 15.42 14.30
CA ASP A 50 -1.86 16.51 14.43
C ASP A 50 -0.51 16.19 13.77
N LEU A 51 -0.14 14.92 13.66
CA LEU A 51 1.11 14.49 13.03
C LEU A 51 1.06 14.57 11.50
N ILE A 52 -0.13 14.69 10.89
CA ILE A 52 -0.29 14.64 9.42
C ILE A 52 -0.36 16.05 8.85
N GLY A 53 0.66 16.42 8.06
CA GLY A 53 0.73 17.65 7.29
C GLY A 53 -0.04 17.58 5.98
N GLY A 54 -0.03 16.42 5.36
CA GLY A 54 -0.69 16.07 4.11
C GLY A 54 -0.52 14.59 3.82
N ALA A 55 -1.24 14.05 2.85
CA ALA A 55 -1.16 12.65 2.49
C ALA A 55 -1.18 12.42 0.97
N VAL A 56 -0.36 11.50 0.51
CA VAL A 56 -0.46 10.88 -0.81
C VAL A 56 -0.93 9.44 -0.59
N LEU A 57 -2.14 9.12 -1.01
CA LEU A 57 -2.66 7.76 -1.04
C LEU A 57 -2.34 7.14 -2.39
N ASN A 58 -1.52 6.11 -2.39
CA ASN A 58 -1.23 5.36 -3.61
C ASN A 58 -2.06 4.08 -3.64
N ASP A 59 -3.07 4.11 -4.47
CA ASP A 59 -3.92 3.02 -4.91
C ASP A 59 -4.65 2.27 -3.79
N VAL A 60 -5.16 3.01 -2.82
CA VAL A 60 -5.99 2.49 -1.73
C VAL A 60 -6.98 3.54 -1.25
N GLY A 61 -8.10 3.09 -0.74
CA GLY A 61 -9.17 3.91 -0.19
C GLY A 61 -9.89 3.23 0.97
N PRO A 62 -11.01 3.83 1.42
CA PRO A 62 -11.82 3.28 2.50
C PRO A 62 -12.58 2.00 2.15
N GLU A 63 -12.61 1.62 0.89
CA GLU A 63 -13.12 0.34 0.42
C GLU A 63 -12.03 -0.34 -0.43
N VAL A 64 -11.83 -1.62 -0.19
CA VAL A 64 -10.79 -2.42 -0.84
C VAL A 64 -11.43 -3.53 -1.67
N GLY A 65 -11.08 -3.60 -2.95
CA GLY A 65 -11.63 -4.55 -3.89
C GLY A 65 -11.31 -6.00 -3.51
N GLN A 66 -12.34 -6.83 -3.47
CA GLN A 66 -12.21 -8.23 -3.04
C GLN A 66 -11.40 -9.08 -4.02
N ALA A 67 -11.48 -8.78 -5.33
CA ALA A 67 -10.70 -9.47 -6.36
C ALA A 67 -9.20 -9.27 -6.14
N GLY A 68 -8.77 -8.03 -5.89
CA GLY A 68 -7.38 -7.70 -5.60
C GLY A 68 -6.89 -8.32 -4.30
N LEU A 69 -7.71 -8.30 -3.23
CA LEU A 69 -7.38 -8.98 -1.98
C LEU A 69 -7.19 -10.49 -2.18
N ALA A 70 -8.06 -11.14 -2.94
CA ALA A 70 -7.95 -12.57 -3.24
C ALA A 70 -6.67 -12.88 -4.04
N ARG A 71 -6.33 -12.03 -5.03
CA ARG A 71 -5.09 -12.13 -5.80
C ARG A 71 -3.86 -12.02 -4.91
N ILE A 72 -3.80 -11.02 -4.02
CA ILE A 72 -2.70 -10.82 -3.08
C ILE A 72 -2.58 -12.00 -2.11
N ALA A 73 -3.69 -12.46 -1.54
CA ALA A 73 -3.74 -13.62 -0.65
C ALA A 73 -3.21 -14.90 -1.31
N GLY A 74 -3.27 -14.99 -2.65
CA GLY A 74 -2.78 -16.13 -3.42
C GLY A 74 -1.26 -16.28 -3.42
N TYR A 75 -0.49 -15.23 -3.15
CA TYR A 75 0.97 -15.29 -3.17
C TYR A 75 1.65 -14.82 -1.88
N VAL A 76 1.02 -13.96 -1.09
CA VAL A 76 1.61 -13.43 0.16
C VAL A 76 1.79 -14.55 1.19
N GLY A 77 3.00 -14.64 1.76
CA GLY A 77 3.34 -15.63 2.78
C GLY A 77 3.51 -17.05 2.23
N GLY A 78 3.54 -17.21 0.91
CA GLY A 78 3.86 -18.49 0.27
C GLY A 78 5.31 -18.93 0.52
N PRO A 79 5.60 -20.25 0.40
CA PRO A 79 6.93 -20.81 0.69
C PRO A 79 7.94 -20.65 -0.47
N PHE A 80 7.75 -19.64 -1.32
CA PHE A 80 8.58 -19.45 -2.50
C PHE A 80 10.05 -19.16 -2.12
N ARG A 81 10.98 -19.83 -2.81
CA ARG A 81 12.43 -19.66 -2.70
C ARG A 81 13.03 -19.70 -4.11
N ALA A 82 13.66 -18.63 -4.54
CA ALA A 82 14.37 -18.58 -5.81
C ALA A 82 15.80 -19.12 -5.67
N ALA A 83 16.27 -19.81 -6.69
CA ALA A 83 17.65 -20.30 -6.76
C ALA A 83 18.62 -19.14 -7.06
N ASP A 84 18.19 -18.19 -7.88
CA ASP A 84 18.97 -17.03 -8.30
C ASP A 84 18.10 -15.80 -8.56
N TRP A 85 18.73 -14.70 -8.96
CA TRP A 85 18.04 -13.44 -9.23
C TRP A 85 17.12 -13.50 -10.46
N ASN A 86 17.42 -14.36 -11.45
CA ASN A 86 16.57 -14.54 -12.64
C ASN A 86 15.23 -15.18 -12.23
N GLU A 87 15.28 -16.18 -11.35
CA GLU A 87 14.08 -16.83 -10.83
C GLU A 87 13.26 -15.89 -9.91
N ALA A 88 13.95 -15.05 -9.12
CA ALA A 88 13.29 -14.02 -8.31
C ALA A 88 12.60 -12.96 -9.18
N GLU A 89 13.24 -12.51 -10.26
CA GLU A 89 12.64 -11.60 -11.23
C GLU A 89 11.45 -12.24 -11.94
N ALA A 90 11.58 -13.48 -12.39
CA ALA A 90 10.46 -14.22 -13.00
C ALA A 90 9.25 -14.35 -12.05
N TYR A 91 9.50 -14.49 -10.75
CA TYR A 91 8.45 -14.44 -9.74
C TYR A 91 7.77 -13.06 -9.68
N CYS A 92 8.55 -11.98 -9.64
CA CYS A 92 8.00 -10.62 -9.63
C CYS A 92 7.14 -10.35 -10.88
N ARG A 93 7.63 -10.75 -12.08
CA ARG A 93 6.87 -10.62 -13.33
C ARG A 93 5.57 -11.42 -13.30
N ARG A 94 5.60 -12.64 -12.79
CA ARG A 94 4.40 -13.49 -12.71
C ARG A 94 3.35 -12.94 -11.76
N THR A 95 3.76 -12.32 -10.65
CA THR A 95 2.84 -11.83 -9.62
C THR A 95 2.35 -10.41 -9.86
N ASN A 96 3.11 -9.59 -10.62
CA ASN A 96 2.80 -8.17 -10.83
C ASN A 96 2.71 -7.76 -12.30
N GLY A 97 3.02 -8.65 -13.26
CA GLY A 97 3.11 -8.27 -14.67
C GLY A 97 1.80 -7.79 -15.28
N GLU A 98 0.66 -8.29 -14.81
CA GLU A 98 -0.65 -7.81 -15.25
C GLU A 98 -0.91 -6.37 -14.75
N ALA A 99 -0.50 -6.06 -13.53
CA ALA A 99 -0.66 -4.74 -12.94
C ALA A 99 0.36 -3.72 -13.47
N LEU A 100 1.54 -4.17 -13.89
CA LEU A 100 2.67 -3.32 -14.27
C LEU A 100 3.24 -3.73 -15.65
N PRO A 101 2.43 -3.74 -16.72
CA PRO A 101 2.84 -4.27 -18.03
C PRO A 101 3.90 -3.41 -18.74
N HIS A 102 4.11 -2.19 -18.29
CA HIS A 102 5.01 -1.21 -18.92
C HIS A 102 6.45 -1.25 -18.37
N LEU A 103 6.73 -2.07 -17.34
CA LEU A 103 8.07 -2.08 -16.74
C LEU A 103 9.12 -2.64 -17.70
N THR A 104 10.25 -1.97 -17.73
CA THR A 104 11.46 -2.42 -18.43
C THR A 104 12.15 -3.57 -17.67
N ASP A 105 13.03 -4.29 -18.35
CA ASP A 105 13.82 -5.37 -17.72
C ASP A 105 14.62 -4.86 -16.51
N ALA A 106 15.23 -3.68 -16.61
CA ALA A 106 15.96 -3.07 -15.49
C ALA A 106 15.07 -2.76 -14.28
N GLN A 107 13.81 -2.36 -14.50
CA GLN A 107 12.86 -2.11 -13.41
C GLN A 107 12.39 -3.43 -12.77
N TRP A 108 12.24 -4.51 -13.54
CA TRP A 108 11.94 -5.83 -13.00
C TRP A 108 13.10 -6.39 -12.17
N GLU A 109 14.34 -6.24 -12.64
CA GLU A 109 15.53 -6.58 -11.86
C GLU A 109 15.57 -5.80 -10.54
N ALA A 110 15.38 -4.47 -10.58
CA ALA A 110 15.34 -3.62 -9.39
C ALA A 110 14.21 -4.02 -8.43
N MET A 111 13.04 -4.41 -8.95
CA MET A 111 11.93 -4.93 -8.13
C MET A 111 12.33 -6.22 -7.43
N ALA A 112 12.96 -7.16 -8.13
CA ALA A 112 13.43 -8.40 -7.52
C ALA A 112 14.43 -8.12 -6.39
N GLN A 113 15.40 -7.24 -6.62
CA GLN A 113 16.40 -6.85 -5.62
C GLN A 113 15.79 -6.19 -4.38
N ARG A 114 14.70 -5.44 -4.52
CA ARG A 114 13.95 -4.82 -3.40
C ARG A 114 13.02 -5.80 -2.68
N THR A 115 12.58 -6.85 -3.36
CA THR A 115 11.60 -7.80 -2.84
C THR A 115 12.24 -8.98 -2.13
N PHE A 116 13.43 -9.40 -2.56
CA PHE A 116 14.08 -10.60 -2.08
C PHE A 116 15.38 -10.30 -1.33
N ARG A 117 15.67 -11.14 -0.35
CA ARG A 117 16.98 -11.18 0.32
C ARG A 117 17.64 -12.56 0.12
N ARG A 118 18.97 -12.57 0.14
CA ARG A 118 19.74 -13.83 0.14
C ARG A 118 19.74 -14.44 1.54
N GLU A 119 19.43 -15.73 1.61
CA GLU A 119 19.49 -16.52 2.83
C GLU A 119 20.88 -17.18 3.00
N PRO A 120 21.21 -17.71 4.21
CA PRO A 120 22.51 -18.33 4.46
C PRO A 120 22.82 -19.55 3.58
N ASP A 121 21.79 -20.24 3.06
CA ASP A 121 21.92 -21.35 2.13
C ASP A 121 22.18 -20.91 0.67
N GLY A 122 22.27 -19.61 0.42
CA GLY A 122 22.49 -18.99 -0.88
C GLY A 122 21.23 -18.76 -1.71
N ARG A 123 20.08 -19.29 -1.31
CA ARG A 123 18.78 -19.05 -1.98
C ARG A 123 18.22 -17.66 -1.68
N LEU A 124 17.28 -17.23 -2.49
CA LEU A 124 16.58 -15.95 -2.31
C LEU A 124 15.18 -16.18 -1.78
N ALA A 125 14.81 -15.46 -0.74
CA ALA A 125 13.46 -15.48 -0.16
C ALA A 125 12.87 -14.07 -0.15
N PRO A 126 11.53 -13.91 -0.26
CA PRO A 126 10.90 -12.63 -0.05
C PRO A 126 11.30 -12.03 1.31
N ASP A 127 11.70 -10.74 1.31
CA ASP A 127 12.22 -10.08 2.52
C ASP A 127 11.13 -9.47 3.39
N TYR A 128 10.04 -10.19 3.58
CA TYR A 128 9.01 -9.86 4.55
C TYR A 128 8.75 -11.06 5.48
N ASP A 129 8.00 -10.85 6.55
CA ASP A 129 7.61 -11.96 7.42
C ASP A 129 6.42 -12.72 6.80
N PRO A 130 6.54 -14.02 6.50
CA PRO A 130 5.44 -14.81 5.97
C PRO A 130 4.19 -14.79 6.86
N ALA A 131 4.34 -14.53 8.16
CA ALA A 131 3.23 -14.43 9.11
C ALA A 131 2.24 -13.30 8.78
N ILE A 132 2.63 -12.31 7.95
CA ILE A 132 1.70 -11.27 7.45
C ILE A 132 0.51 -11.87 6.70
N SER A 133 0.66 -13.08 6.14
CA SER A 133 -0.45 -13.77 5.46
C SER A 133 -1.56 -14.23 6.39
N GLN A 134 -1.34 -14.28 7.70
CA GLN A 134 -2.36 -14.71 8.65
C GLN A 134 -3.56 -13.75 8.68
N VAL A 135 -3.37 -12.46 8.40
CA VAL A 135 -4.47 -11.49 8.29
C VAL A 135 -5.49 -11.85 7.20
N PHE A 136 -5.06 -12.62 6.18
CA PHE A 136 -5.94 -13.13 5.11
C PHE A 136 -6.61 -14.47 5.46
N ARG A 137 -6.18 -15.14 6.55
CA ARG A 137 -6.62 -16.50 6.92
C ARG A 137 -7.54 -16.53 8.14
N THR A 138 -7.86 -15.41 8.76
CA THR A 138 -8.53 -15.33 10.07
C THR A 138 -10.02 -15.70 10.08
N ALA A 139 -10.64 -16.04 8.95
CA ALA A 139 -11.96 -16.63 8.95
C ALA A 139 -11.86 -18.15 9.16
N PRO A 140 -12.49 -18.74 10.21
CA PRO A 140 -12.63 -20.19 10.34
C PRO A 140 -13.26 -20.77 9.07
N ALA A 141 -12.78 -21.91 8.61
CA ALA A 141 -13.36 -22.60 7.47
C ALA A 141 -14.88 -22.82 7.69
N GLY A 142 -15.72 -22.23 6.81
CA GLY A 142 -17.17 -22.31 6.90
C GLY A 142 -17.88 -21.22 7.71
N ALA A 143 -17.16 -20.29 8.31
CA ALA A 143 -17.78 -19.08 8.88
C ALA A 143 -18.09 -18.08 7.75
N PRO A 144 -19.24 -17.38 7.80
CA PRO A 144 -19.46 -16.26 6.89
C PRO A 144 -18.36 -15.21 7.12
N PRO A 145 -17.85 -14.56 6.04
CA PRO A 145 -16.86 -13.52 6.19
C PRO A 145 -17.42 -12.42 7.11
N ALA A 146 -16.62 -12.01 8.08
CA ALA A 146 -16.98 -10.84 8.89
C ALA A 146 -17.15 -9.62 7.96
N PRO A 147 -18.12 -8.75 8.22
CA PRO A 147 -18.27 -7.54 7.43
C PRO A 147 -16.95 -6.74 7.48
N ALA A 148 -16.51 -6.27 6.33
CA ALA A 148 -15.33 -5.41 6.26
C ALA A 148 -15.56 -4.17 7.14
N PRO A 149 -14.55 -3.70 7.87
CA PRO A 149 -14.68 -2.50 8.68
C PRO A 149 -15.01 -1.29 7.78
N ASP A 150 -15.89 -0.42 8.25
CA ASP A 150 -16.15 0.86 7.60
C ASP A 150 -14.97 1.81 7.86
N LEU A 151 -14.18 2.08 6.81
CA LEU A 151 -13.03 2.98 6.89
C LEU A 151 -13.34 4.40 6.41
N TRP A 152 -14.57 4.72 5.99
CA TRP A 152 -14.96 6.06 5.57
C TRP A 152 -14.76 7.12 6.67
N PRO A 153 -15.05 6.85 7.95
CA PRO A 153 -14.72 7.78 9.04
C PRO A 153 -13.23 8.08 9.16
N LEU A 154 -12.34 7.08 8.93
CA LEU A 154 -10.89 7.26 8.95
C LEU A 154 -10.41 8.12 7.77
N PHE A 155 -10.98 7.89 6.58
CA PHE A 155 -10.72 8.71 5.39
C PHE A 155 -11.16 10.16 5.61
N ALA A 156 -12.35 10.37 6.14
CA ALA A 156 -12.85 11.70 6.47
C ALA A 156 -11.96 12.42 7.49
N ALA A 157 -11.53 11.74 8.54
CA ALA A 157 -10.59 12.27 9.54
C ALA A 157 -9.25 12.66 8.92
N MET A 158 -8.73 11.87 7.97
CA MET A 158 -7.47 12.13 7.29
C MET A 158 -7.56 13.34 6.35
N THR A 159 -8.65 13.48 5.59
CA THR A 159 -8.82 14.55 4.61
C THR A 159 -9.29 15.88 5.22
N ALA A 160 -9.77 15.89 6.46
CA ALA A 160 -10.31 17.07 7.13
C ALA A 160 -9.27 18.20 7.23
N GLY A 161 -9.39 19.21 6.35
CA GLY A 161 -8.52 20.38 6.32
C GLY A 161 -7.04 20.11 5.97
N ARG A 162 -6.75 18.98 5.34
CA ARG A 162 -5.38 18.60 4.94
C ARG A 162 -5.27 18.37 3.44
N PRO A 163 -4.19 18.83 2.80
CA PRO A 163 -3.94 18.52 1.41
C PRO A 163 -3.82 16.99 1.26
N THR A 164 -4.52 16.46 0.26
CA THR A 164 -4.51 15.02 -0.02
C THR A 164 -4.44 14.80 -1.54
N LEU A 165 -3.51 13.96 -1.97
CA LEU A 165 -3.38 13.47 -3.33
C LEU A 165 -3.71 11.99 -3.36
N LEU A 166 -4.63 11.59 -4.22
CA LEU A 166 -4.92 10.21 -4.57
C LEU A 166 -4.25 9.89 -5.90
N VAL A 167 -3.32 8.94 -5.91
CA VAL A 167 -2.77 8.32 -7.12
C VAL A 167 -3.42 6.95 -7.25
N ARG A 168 -4.04 6.66 -8.39
CA ARG A 168 -4.75 5.41 -8.64
C ARG A 168 -4.24 4.76 -9.93
N GLY A 169 -3.98 3.46 -9.92
CA GLY A 169 -3.84 2.70 -11.14
C GLY A 169 -5.18 2.58 -11.86
N ALA A 170 -5.28 3.02 -13.11
CA ALA A 170 -6.55 3.01 -13.83
C ALA A 170 -7.16 1.60 -13.99
N ALA A 171 -6.31 0.55 -13.97
CA ALA A 171 -6.68 -0.86 -14.00
C ALA A 171 -6.65 -1.53 -12.61
N SER A 172 -6.63 -0.76 -11.51
CA SER A 172 -6.55 -1.33 -10.17
C SER A 172 -7.77 -2.19 -9.82
N ASP A 173 -7.47 -3.36 -9.25
CA ASP A 173 -8.41 -4.31 -8.66
C ASP A 173 -8.54 -4.15 -7.13
N ILE A 174 -7.76 -3.24 -6.54
CA ILE A 174 -7.77 -2.89 -5.11
C ILE A 174 -8.56 -1.60 -4.87
N LEU A 175 -8.27 -0.53 -5.60
CA LEU A 175 -9.04 0.70 -5.55
C LEU A 175 -9.90 0.82 -6.81
N GLU A 176 -11.17 0.47 -6.70
CA GLU A 176 -12.12 0.55 -7.81
C GLU A 176 -12.41 2.00 -8.19
N ALA A 177 -12.71 2.25 -9.48
CA ALA A 177 -13.01 3.58 -9.99
C ALA A 177 -14.17 4.25 -9.25
N ALA A 178 -15.25 3.48 -8.97
CA ALA A 178 -16.41 3.97 -8.24
C ALA A 178 -16.07 4.41 -6.80
N THR A 179 -15.17 3.69 -6.12
CA THR A 179 -14.70 4.11 -4.79
C THR A 179 -13.88 5.39 -4.87
N ALA A 180 -12.99 5.51 -5.87
CA ALA A 180 -12.21 6.73 -6.07
C ALA A 180 -13.09 7.96 -6.42
N GLU A 181 -14.16 7.77 -7.17
CA GLU A 181 -15.17 8.81 -7.43
C GLU A 181 -15.88 9.25 -6.15
N ARG A 182 -16.29 8.31 -5.33
CA ARG A 182 -16.90 8.60 -4.01
C ARG A 182 -15.93 9.31 -3.07
N MET A 183 -14.64 8.94 -3.08
CA MET A 183 -13.60 9.64 -2.31
C MET A 183 -13.46 11.09 -2.75
N ALA A 184 -13.43 11.37 -4.05
CA ALA A 184 -13.37 12.73 -4.59
C ALA A 184 -14.63 13.54 -4.24
N ALA A 185 -15.80 12.93 -4.28
CA ALA A 185 -17.06 13.58 -3.88
C ALA A 185 -17.11 13.89 -2.38
N ALA A 186 -16.58 12.98 -1.54
CA ALA A 186 -16.55 13.15 -0.08
C ALA A 186 -15.48 14.16 0.40
N ALA A 187 -14.42 14.37 -0.40
CA ALA A 187 -13.34 15.31 -0.10
C ALA A 187 -13.06 16.21 -1.31
N PRO A 188 -13.83 17.32 -1.51
CA PRO A 188 -13.74 18.14 -2.73
C PRO A 188 -12.37 18.79 -3.01
N HIS A 189 -11.51 18.87 -2.01
CA HIS A 189 -10.12 19.38 -2.13
C HIS A 189 -9.10 18.29 -2.39
N LEU A 190 -9.52 17.02 -2.44
CA LEU A 190 -8.64 15.91 -2.82
C LEU A 190 -8.23 16.05 -4.28
N GLN A 191 -6.92 16.08 -4.53
CA GLN A 191 -6.39 15.97 -5.87
C GLN A 191 -6.39 14.49 -6.28
N ARG A 192 -6.74 14.19 -7.54
CA ARG A 192 -6.77 12.82 -8.05
C ARG A 192 -5.99 12.70 -9.34
N LEU A 193 -5.20 11.65 -9.44
CA LEU A 193 -4.51 11.19 -10.65
C LEU A 193 -4.82 9.72 -10.87
N ASP A 194 -5.39 9.38 -12.02
CA ASP A 194 -5.49 7.99 -12.50
C ASP A 194 -4.34 7.74 -13.48
N VAL A 195 -3.50 6.72 -13.22
CA VAL A 195 -2.36 6.33 -14.04
C VAL A 195 -2.82 5.31 -15.08
N PRO A 196 -2.85 5.66 -16.38
CA PRO A 196 -3.36 4.77 -17.42
C PRO A 196 -2.54 3.49 -17.56
N GLY A 197 -3.21 2.35 -17.79
CA GLY A 197 -2.56 1.06 -18.05
C GLY A 197 -1.84 0.44 -16.86
N VAL A 198 -2.00 0.99 -15.67
CA VAL A 198 -1.39 0.50 -14.43
C VAL A 198 -2.46 -0.06 -13.50
N GLY A 199 -2.17 -1.20 -12.89
CA GLY A 199 -2.99 -1.83 -11.85
C GLY A 199 -2.49 -1.50 -10.44
N HIS A 200 -2.76 -2.41 -9.50
CA HIS A 200 -2.33 -2.23 -8.11
C HIS A 200 -0.88 -2.71 -7.90
N ALA A 201 0.03 -1.80 -7.58
CA ALA A 201 -0.12 -0.36 -7.44
C ALA A 201 0.89 0.36 -8.34
N PRO A 202 0.61 1.63 -8.76
CA PRO A 202 1.63 2.47 -9.37
C PRO A 202 2.91 2.48 -8.56
N LEU A 203 4.06 2.45 -9.22
CA LEU A 203 5.36 2.52 -8.54
C LEU A 203 5.73 3.93 -8.10
N LEU A 204 4.94 4.93 -8.54
CA LEU A 204 5.18 6.37 -8.37
C LEU A 204 6.44 6.87 -9.12
N GLU A 205 6.98 6.02 -9.99
CA GLU A 205 8.07 6.30 -10.94
C GLU A 205 7.51 6.67 -12.34
N GLU A 206 6.19 6.55 -12.53
CA GLU A 206 5.52 6.98 -13.76
C GLU A 206 5.60 8.52 -13.88
N PRO A 207 5.98 9.08 -15.05
CA PRO A 207 6.24 10.52 -15.18
C PRO A 207 5.11 11.42 -14.69
N GLN A 208 3.85 11.01 -14.90
CA GLN A 208 2.67 11.76 -14.42
C GLN A 208 2.48 11.65 -12.90
N ALA A 209 2.83 10.51 -12.29
CA ALA A 209 2.76 10.32 -10.85
C ALA A 209 3.87 11.12 -10.15
N GLU A 210 5.09 11.06 -10.67
CA GLU A 210 6.22 11.84 -10.18
C GLU A 210 5.93 13.35 -10.26
N ALA A 211 5.43 13.85 -11.39
CA ALA A 211 5.08 15.27 -11.55
C ALA A 211 3.97 15.70 -10.58
N ALA A 212 2.93 14.89 -10.40
CA ALA A 212 1.84 15.21 -9.48
C ALA A 212 2.31 15.23 -8.02
N ILE A 213 3.14 14.27 -7.61
CA ILE A 213 3.71 14.22 -6.26
C ILE A 213 4.64 15.41 -6.03
N ALA A 214 5.52 15.75 -6.98
CA ALA A 214 6.41 16.90 -6.87
C ALA A 214 5.62 18.21 -6.71
N ALA A 215 4.58 18.41 -7.52
CA ALA A 215 3.69 19.57 -7.41
C ALA A 215 2.94 19.61 -6.06
N PHE A 216 2.45 18.46 -5.60
CA PHE A 216 1.78 18.32 -4.30
C PHE A 216 2.72 18.67 -3.15
N LEU A 217 3.94 18.16 -3.14
CA LEU A 217 4.95 18.42 -2.12
C LEU A 217 5.39 19.89 -2.10
N ALA A 218 5.50 20.52 -3.28
CA ALA A 218 5.85 21.94 -3.38
C ALA A 218 4.73 22.88 -2.88
N ALA A 219 3.48 22.44 -2.92
CA ALA A 219 2.31 23.20 -2.46
C ALA A 219 1.91 22.91 -1.01
N ALA A 220 2.45 21.84 -0.41
CA ALA A 220 2.11 21.43 0.94
C ALA A 220 2.76 22.36 1.98
N PRO A 221 2.08 22.64 3.13
CA PRO A 221 2.54 23.54 4.16
C PRO A 221 3.69 22.98 5.01
#